data_503378413b10d2a5e675719ba781a9d6
#
_entry.id   503378413b10d2a5e675719ba781a9d6
#
_cell.length_a   1.000
_cell.length_b   1.000
_cell.length_c   1.000
_cell.angle_alpha   90.00
_cell.angle_beta   90.00
_cell.angle_gamma   90.00
#
_symmetry.space_group_name_H-M   'P 1'
#
loop_
_entity.id
_entity.type
_entity.pdbx_description
1 polymer ?
#
loop_
_entity_poly.entity_id
_entity_poly.type
_entity_poly.pdbx_seq_one_letter_code
_entity_poly.pdbx_strand_id
1 'polypeptide(L)'
;MINLNGYNTTKKIPSYTASVLKSKLTHDKHDSGIYVLNDEDIKSIKDICIKNIPFWNNLDYNDIEIQLKSNSVSNIVFFVNLICENNEIYPNRTVILKKRTSYSNVIYDRELQLNVAELLGENNLGPRVICRCSDYTIQEFVEGTTLKNSSFQNLSVITSLASTLAKFHRKGTEISLPEWDRTPFVLRHINKWTEPVERIIKKHNLDFDFNELQSSFELYKTLLNNHIKTSNSVANSVLFCHNDLFYKNILQFQQGTFLIDFDYSGYNYVGWDVSCFIIKAHLDYNETEQYYFCNKSYDIPYNLRCIFVSIYLSELLNKNVLPSENAVKEFLDSLETHSLGVHIFWMYWGLIMFDKPNSESSMYFDAYEYAKFHYNYFKSQLNKLSH
;
A
#
# COMPACT_ATOMS: atom_id res chain seq x y z
N MET A 1 30.15 -1.93 -2.67
CA MET A 1 30.43 -0.70 -1.87
C MET A 1 30.27 0.48 -2.83
N ILE A 2 29.13 1.14 -2.80
CA ILE A 2 28.89 2.37 -3.56
C ILE A 2 28.86 3.48 -2.53
N ASN A 3 29.77 4.44 -2.72
CA ASN A 3 30.06 5.55 -1.83
C ASN A 3 28.95 6.60 -1.96
N LEU A 4 28.14 6.81 -0.92
CA LEU A 4 27.05 7.79 -0.87
C LEU A 4 27.48 9.09 -0.19
N ASN A 5 28.62 9.64 -0.56
CA ASN A 5 29.05 10.95 -0.06
C ASN A 5 28.86 12.03 -1.13
N GLY A 6 27.96 12.96 -0.83
CA GLY A 6 27.89 14.27 -1.42
C GLY A 6 26.56 14.69 -2.01
N TYR A 7 25.67 15.24 -1.18
CA TYR A 7 24.82 16.37 -1.58
C TYR A 7 24.17 16.99 -0.34
N ASN A 8 24.76 18.11 0.07
CA ASN A 8 24.17 19.03 1.03
C ASN A 8 23.20 19.95 0.27
N THR A 9 21.89 19.82 0.48
CA THR A 9 20.97 20.93 0.28
C THR A 9 19.83 20.79 1.28
N THR A 10 19.92 21.52 2.37
CA THR A 10 18.83 21.76 3.32
C THR A 10 17.68 22.50 2.63
N LYS A 11 16.77 21.80 1.96
CA LYS A 11 15.44 22.33 1.67
C LYS A 11 14.55 22.00 2.84
N LYS A 12 14.15 23.05 3.61
CA LYS A 12 13.10 22.97 4.63
C LYS A 12 11.86 22.33 4.02
N ILE A 13 11.43 21.21 4.59
CA ILE A 13 10.11 20.64 4.31
C ILE A 13 9.08 21.69 4.73
N PRO A 14 8.08 22.04 3.90
CA PRO A 14 7.07 23.01 4.29
C PRO A 14 6.33 22.52 5.54
N SER A 15 6.39 23.29 6.61
CA SER A 15 5.61 23.07 7.82
C SER A 15 4.14 23.28 7.48
N TYR A 16 3.40 22.23 7.26
CA TYR A 16 1.93 22.30 7.26
C TYR A 16 1.47 22.52 8.69
N THR A 17 1.27 23.79 9.03
CA THR A 17 0.79 24.20 10.35
C THR A 17 -0.64 23.74 10.59
N ALA A 18 -0.93 23.37 11.84
CA ALA A 18 -2.26 22.99 12.35
C ALA A 18 -3.39 24.04 12.11
N SER A 19 -3.07 25.19 11.53
CA SER A 19 -4.03 26.26 11.20
C SER A 19 -4.93 25.96 9.99
N VAL A 20 -4.52 25.06 9.07
CA VAL A 20 -5.33 24.70 7.89
C VAL A 20 -6.45 23.71 8.26
N LEU A 21 -6.29 22.96 9.36
CA LEU A 21 -7.32 22.03 9.84
C LEU A 21 -8.51 22.74 10.54
N LYS A 22 -8.33 23.95 11.06
CA LYS A 22 -9.40 24.66 11.77
C LYS A 22 -10.44 25.37 10.87
N SER A 23 -10.15 25.59 9.60
CA SER A 23 -11.05 26.34 8.71
C SER A 23 -12.00 25.52 7.84
N LYS A 24 -11.91 24.16 7.86
CA LYS A 24 -12.79 23.27 7.08
C LYS A 24 -13.74 22.39 7.93
N LEU A 25 -13.78 22.59 9.25
CA LEU A 25 -14.58 21.78 10.20
C LEU A 25 -15.92 22.42 10.57
N THR A 26 -16.58 23.11 9.64
CA THR A 26 -17.94 23.66 9.88
C THR A 26 -18.95 23.12 8.89
N HIS A 27 -19.11 21.82 8.79
CA HIS A 27 -20.39 21.21 8.42
C HIS A 27 -20.46 19.77 8.95
N ASP A 28 -21.51 19.60 9.76
CA ASP A 28 -22.07 18.39 10.35
C ASP A 28 -21.30 17.70 11.51
N LYS A 29 -22.05 17.68 12.62
CA LYS A 29 -21.78 17.07 13.92
C LYS A 29 -21.69 15.53 13.83
N HIS A 30 -20.61 15.00 13.33
CA HIS A 30 -20.06 13.75 13.81
C HIS A 30 -18.71 14.08 14.43
N ASP A 31 -18.61 13.82 15.74
CA ASP A 31 -17.37 13.88 16.51
C ASP A 31 -16.30 13.11 15.71
N SER A 32 -15.33 13.83 15.15
CA SER A 32 -14.44 13.25 14.13
C SER A 32 -13.53 12.17 14.70
N GLY A 33 -13.45 12.03 16.01
CA GLY A 33 -12.72 10.95 16.70
C GLY A 33 -11.33 10.59 16.15
N ILE A 34 -10.82 11.37 15.21
CA ILE A 34 -9.53 11.14 14.55
C ILE A 34 -8.43 11.24 15.60
N TYR A 35 -7.44 10.34 15.49
CA TYR A 35 -6.27 10.35 16.35
C TYR A 35 -5.55 11.69 16.33
N VAL A 36 -5.35 12.25 17.52
CA VAL A 36 -4.60 13.49 17.74
C VAL A 36 -3.43 13.19 18.65
N LEU A 37 -2.25 13.62 18.25
CA LEU A 37 -1.01 13.47 19.02
C LEU A 37 -1.11 14.31 20.31
N ASN A 38 -0.99 13.65 21.45
CA ASN A 38 -1.01 14.27 22.78
C ASN A 38 0.35 14.21 23.47
N ASP A 39 0.52 14.89 24.61
CA ASP A 39 1.79 14.99 25.32
C ASP A 39 2.29 13.64 25.86
N GLU A 40 1.39 12.72 26.23
CA GLU A 40 1.73 11.39 26.71
C GLU A 40 2.28 10.53 25.56
N ASP A 41 1.65 10.58 24.39
CA ASP A 41 2.16 9.92 23.18
C ASP A 41 3.54 10.50 22.80
N ILE A 42 3.70 11.82 22.82
CA ILE A 42 4.98 12.48 22.50
C ILE A 42 6.08 11.96 23.43
N LYS A 43 5.82 11.93 24.74
CA LYS A 43 6.78 11.42 25.71
C LYS A 43 7.11 9.96 25.46
N SER A 44 6.09 9.12 25.30
CA SER A 44 6.25 7.68 25.05
C SER A 44 7.06 7.40 23.77
N ILE A 45 6.79 8.13 22.68
CA ILE A 45 7.53 7.98 21.41
C ILE A 45 8.99 8.38 21.57
N LYS A 46 9.29 9.49 22.27
CA LYS A 46 10.66 9.94 22.53
C LYS A 46 11.41 8.91 23.37
N ASP A 47 10.81 8.41 24.45
CA ASP A 47 11.40 7.36 25.31
C ASP A 47 11.75 6.11 24.50
N ILE A 48 10.84 5.64 23.66
CA ILE A 48 11.05 4.47 22.82
C ILE A 48 12.17 4.71 21.80
N CYS A 49 12.21 5.86 21.16
CA CYS A 49 13.25 6.20 20.20
C CYS A 49 14.64 6.31 20.84
N ILE A 50 14.77 7.02 21.96
CA ILE A 50 16.03 7.15 22.70
C ILE A 50 16.54 5.79 23.14
N LYS A 51 15.64 4.90 23.59
CA LYS A 51 16.02 3.57 24.08
C LYS A 51 16.46 2.61 22.98
N ASN A 52 15.85 2.69 21.79
CA ASN A 52 15.92 1.61 20.80
C ASN A 52 16.64 1.99 19.50
N ILE A 53 16.86 3.28 19.22
CA ILE A 53 17.57 3.68 18.02
C ILE A 53 19.07 3.80 18.33
N PRO A 54 19.95 3.14 17.56
CA PRO A 54 21.39 3.24 17.76
C PRO A 54 21.87 4.68 17.79
N PHE A 55 22.70 4.99 18.76
CA PHE A 55 23.32 6.31 19.03
C PHE A 55 22.38 7.39 19.60
N TRP A 56 21.07 7.11 19.80
CA TRP A 56 20.13 8.07 20.36
C TRP A 56 20.08 8.09 21.90
N ASN A 57 20.75 7.17 22.57
CA ASN A 57 20.71 6.97 24.03
C ASN A 57 21.16 8.17 24.89
N ASN A 58 21.85 9.14 24.29
CA ASN A 58 22.32 10.35 24.98
C ASN A 58 21.61 11.63 24.53
N LEU A 59 20.51 11.52 23.75
CA LEU A 59 19.77 12.68 23.28
C LEU A 59 18.85 13.24 24.36
N ASP A 60 18.70 14.57 24.38
CA ASP A 60 17.66 15.25 25.13
C ASP A 60 16.33 15.21 24.38
N TYR A 61 15.23 15.27 25.09
CA TYR A 61 13.89 15.33 24.49
C TYR A 61 13.71 16.51 23.54
N ASN A 62 14.41 17.61 23.78
CA ASN A 62 14.39 18.80 22.93
C ASN A 62 15.11 18.60 21.61
N ASP A 63 15.95 17.56 21.48
CA ASP A 63 16.63 17.22 20.22
C ASP A 63 15.74 16.44 19.26
N ILE A 64 14.55 16.01 19.70
CA ILE A 64 13.64 15.13 18.95
C ILE A 64 12.34 15.86 18.63
N GLU A 65 12.03 15.97 17.35
CA GLU A 65 10.74 16.44 16.84
C GLU A 65 9.89 15.27 16.33
N ILE A 66 8.59 15.28 16.66
CA ILE A 66 7.63 14.26 16.21
C ILE A 66 6.55 14.93 15.35
N GLN A 67 6.33 14.38 14.18
CA GLN A 67 5.29 14.82 13.25
C GLN A 67 4.35 13.66 12.92
N LEU A 68 3.05 13.84 13.16
CA LEU A 68 2.02 12.88 12.74
C LEU A 68 1.85 12.93 11.23
N LYS A 69 1.92 11.77 10.56
CA LYS A 69 1.58 11.65 9.14
C LYS A 69 0.05 11.71 8.97
N SER A 70 -0.44 12.81 8.41
CA SER A 70 -1.88 13.15 8.36
C SER A 70 -2.75 12.31 7.41
N ASN A 71 -2.16 11.40 6.61
CA ASN A 71 -2.88 10.72 5.51
C ASN A 71 -2.77 9.18 5.61
N SER A 72 -2.86 8.62 6.82
CA SER A 72 -2.81 7.19 7.04
C SER A 72 -4.17 6.67 7.52
N VAL A 73 -4.70 5.66 6.82
CA VAL A 73 -6.01 5.05 7.11
C VAL A 73 -5.86 3.79 7.95
N SER A 74 -4.93 2.90 7.61
CA SER A 74 -4.77 1.60 8.27
C SER A 74 -3.90 1.65 9.53
N ASN A 75 -2.96 2.60 9.60
CA ASN A 75 -2.00 2.76 10.70
C ASN A 75 -1.95 4.21 11.19
N ILE A 76 -1.39 4.41 12.40
CA ILE A 76 -0.96 5.72 12.86
C ILE A 76 0.56 5.78 12.67
N VAL A 77 1.02 6.74 11.87
CA VAL A 77 2.42 6.84 11.44
C VAL A 77 3.01 8.19 11.83
N PHE A 78 4.22 8.15 12.38
CA PHE A 78 4.97 9.36 12.76
C PHE A 78 6.29 9.44 12.01
N PHE A 79 6.66 10.66 11.64
CA PHE A 79 8.04 11.02 11.34
C PHE A 79 8.69 11.49 12.64
N VAL A 80 9.81 10.90 13.00
CA VAL A 80 10.58 11.29 14.19
C VAL A 80 11.95 11.80 13.71
N ASN A 81 12.21 13.08 13.94
CA ASN A 81 13.35 13.80 13.39
C ASN A 81 14.30 14.25 14.51
N LEU A 82 15.61 14.16 14.26
CA LEU A 82 16.61 14.85 15.06
C LEU A 82 16.77 16.29 14.57
N ILE A 83 16.61 17.24 15.49
CA ILE A 83 16.76 18.67 15.22
C ILE A 83 18.10 19.25 15.76
N CYS A 84 18.90 18.44 16.47
CA CYS A 84 20.24 18.83 16.92
C CYS A 84 21.21 19.02 15.75
N GLU A 85 22.17 19.95 15.89
CA GLU A 85 23.10 20.37 14.81
C GLU A 85 24.21 19.34 14.48
N ASN A 86 24.42 18.33 15.30
CA ASN A 86 25.55 17.42 15.18
C ASN A 86 25.28 16.31 14.15
N ASN A 87 25.66 16.56 12.88
CA ASN A 87 25.29 15.73 11.73
C ASN A 87 26.08 14.43 11.57
N GLU A 88 27.28 14.31 12.18
CA GLU A 88 28.20 13.20 11.87
C GLU A 88 27.98 11.94 12.72
N ILE A 89 27.28 12.06 13.86
CA ILE A 89 27.17 10.99 14.85
C ILE A 89 25.92 10.11 14.65
N TYR A 90 24.88 10.64 13.97
CA TYR A 90 23.57 10.01 13.90
C TYR A 90 23.24 9.54 12.48
N PRO A 91 23.45 8.25 12.14
CA PRO A 91 23.16 7.74 10.79
C PRO A 91 21.68 7.77 10.44
N ASN A 92 20.79 7.66 11.44
CA ASN A 92 19.34 7.75 11.27
C ASN A 92 18.84 9.06 11.89
N ARG A 93 18.87 10.16 11.14
CA ARG A 93 18.36 11.45 11.62
C ARG A 93 16.84 11.56 11.54
N THR A 94 16.23 10.82 10.66
CA THR A 94 14.77 10.66 10.55
C THR A 94 14.44 9.18 10.57
N VAL A 95 13.43 8.83 11.31
CA VAL A 95 12.87 7.46 11.31
C VAL A 95 11.36 7.51 11.15
N ILE A 96 10.80 6.42 10.65
CA ILE A 96 9.36 6.19 10.59
C ILE A 96 8.95 5.31 11.76
N LEU A 97 8.01 5.79 12.55
CA LEU A 97 7.42 5.03 13.64
C LEU A 97 5.96 4.73 13.33
N LYS A 98 5.63 3.45 13.24
CA LYS A 98 4.25 2.96 13.04
C LYS A 98 3.69 2.51 14.38
N LYS A 99 2.61 3.19 14.85
CA LYS A 99 1.88 2.83 16.08
C LYS A 99 0.92 1.68 15.79
N ARG A 100 0.88 0.75 16.69
CA ARG A 100 -0.07 -0.36 16.67
C ARG A 100 -1.49 0.11 16.90
N THR A 101 -2.42 -0.40 16.10
CA THR A 101 -3.86 -0.25 16.32
C THR A 101 -4.47 -1.59 16.71
N SER A 102 -5.54 -1.57 17.48
CA SER A 102 -6.27 -2.80 17.87
C SER A 102 -6.85 -3.50 16.64
N TYR A 103 -7.19 -2.74 15.61
CA TYR A 103 -7.84 -3.21 14.40
C TYR A 103 -6.89 -3.89 13.40
N SER A 104 -5.58 -3.70 13.54
CA SER A 104 -4.57 -4.30 12.65
C SER A 104 -4.71 -5.81 12.52
N ASN A 105 -5.01 -6.51 13.64
CA ASN A 105 -5.15 -7.97 13.65
C ASN A 105 -6.39 -8.48 12.88
N VAL A 106 -7.39 -7.63 12.66
CA VAL A 106 -8.57 -7.96 11.83
C VAL A 106 -8.19 -7.93 10.36
N ILE A 107 -7.35 -6.94 9.98
CA ILE A 107 -6.98 -6.69 8.59
C ILE A 107 -5.94 -7.72 8.12
N TYR A 108 -4.87 -7.93 8.86
CA TYR A 108 -3.76 -8.81 8.46
C TYR A 108 -3.18 -9.61 9.63
N ASP A 109 -2.32 -10.57 9.33
CA ASP A 109 -1.50 -11.25 10.32
C ASP A 109 -0.27 -10.39 10.59
N ARG A 110 -0.25 -9.83 11.78
CA ARG A 110 0.74 -8.86 12.15
C ARG A 110 2.15 -9.44 12.34
N GLU A 111 2.28 -10.59 13.00
CA GLU A 111 3.60 -11.19 13.19
C GLU A 111 4.21 -11.55 11.84
N LEU A 112 3.39 -12.07 10.93
CA LEU A 112 3.81 -12.31 9.56
C LEU A 112 4.28 -11.01 8.89
N GLN A 113 3.53 -9.90 9.02
CA GLN A 113 3.88 -8.64 8.38
C GLN A 113 5.17 -8.02 8.94
N LEU A 114 5.43 -8.17 10.23
CA LEU A 114 6.69 -7.74 10.82
C LEU A 114 7.87 -8.57 10.30
N ASN A 115 7.72 -9.89 10.22
CA ASN A 115 8.73 -10.78 9.67
C ASN A 115 8.99 -10.47 8.18
N VAL A 116 7.93 -10.16 7.42
CA VAL A 116 8.02 -9.70 6.03
C VAL A 116 8.82 -8.41 5.93
N ALA A 117 8.48 -7.40 6.75
CA ALA A 117 9.17 -6.11 6.71
C ALA A 117 10.67 -6.23 7.06
N GLU A 118 11.00 -7.04 8.06
CA GLU A 118 12.40 -7.32 8.43
C GLU A 118 13.15 -7.99 7.29
N LEU A 119 12.59 -9.07 6.74
CA LEU A 119 13.24 -9.82 5.67
C LEU A 119 13.44 -8.97 4.39
N LEU A 120 12.46 -8.16 4.03
CA LEU A 120 12.56 -7.24 2.89
C LEU A 120 13.62 -6.16 3.14
N GLY A 121 13.67 -5.59 4.35
CA GLY A 121 14.66 -4.59 4.74
C GLY A 121 16.09 -5.15 4.71
N GLU A 122 16.32 -6.34 5.26
CA GLU A 122 17.62 -7.02 5.25
C GLU A 122 18.12 -7.33 3.83
N ASN A 123 17.20 -7.52 2.88
CA ASN A 123 17.52 -7.81 1.47
C ASN A 123 17.46 -6.58 0.54
N ASN A 124 17.37 -5.37 1.07
CA ASN A 124 17.29 -4.10 0.33
C ASN A 124 16.08 -4.03 -0.65
N LEU A 125 15.00 -4.71 -0.32
CA LEU A 125 13.73 -4.65 -1.04
C LEU A 125 12.71 -3.70 -0.39
N GLY A 126 13.01 -3.20 0.80
CA GLY A 126 12.19 -2.28 1.57
C GLY A 126 13.00 -1.53 2.63
N PRO A 127 12.37 -0.59 3.37
CA PRO A 127 12.99 0.09 4.51
C PRO A 127 13.40 -0.90 5.58
N ARG A 128 14.59 -0.71 6.17
CA ARG A 128 15.06 -1.57 7.25
C ARG A 128 14.25 -1.34 8.52
N VAL A 129 13.88 -2.43 9.19
CA VAL A 129 13.31 -2.38 10.53
C VAL A 129 14.45 -2.17 11.53
N ILE A 130 14.42 -1.06 12.26
CA ILE A 130 15.41 -0.71 13.28
C ILE A 130 15.04 -1.39 14.60
N CYS A 131 13.74 -1.38 14.95
CA CYS A 131 13.26 -1.97 16.20
C CYS A 131 11.80 -2.43 16.10
N ARG A 132 11.53 -3.59 16.72
CA ARG A 132 10.17 -4.08 17.03
C ARG A 132 9.90 -3.86 18.51
N CYS A 133 8.97 -2.97 18.82
CA CYS A 133 8.46 -2.80 20.19
C CYS A 133 7.06 -3.39 20.34
N SER A 134 6.55 -3.49 21.58
CA SER A 134 5.20 -4.01 21.84
C SER A 134 4.12 -3.24 21.08
N ASP A 135 4.18 -1.92 21.06
CA ASP A 135 3.16 -1.05 20.51
C ASP A 135 3.59 -0.27 19.26
N TYR A 136 4.87 -0.35 18.88
CA TYR A 136 5.44 0.41 17.78
C TYR A 136 6.41 -0.45 16.97
N THR A 137 6.56 -0.08 15.69
CA THR A 137 7.65 -0.54 14.83
C THR A 137 8.41 0.68 14.35
N ILE A 138 9.74 0.68 14.51
CA ILE A 138 10.61 1.76 14.04
C ILE A 138 11.32 1.28 12.78
N GLN A 139 11.22 2.04 11.70
CA GLN A 139 11.85 1.77 10.41
C GLN A 139 12.72 2.96 9.99
N GLU A 140 13.74 2.68 9.19
CA GLU A 140 14.52 3.73 8.57
C GLU A 140 13.63 4.62 7.68
N PHE A 141 13.96 5.89 7.63
CA PHE A 141 13.39 6.81 6.66
C PHE A 141 14.18 6.72 5.36
N VAL A 142 13.48 6.38 4.29
CA VAL A 142 14.06 6.34 2.95
C VAL A 142 13.77 7.68 2.27
N GLU A 143 14.83 8.45 1.98
CA GLU A 143 14.69 9.70 1.24
C GLU A 143 14.16 9.42 -0.16
N GLY A 144 13.14 10.17 -0.56
CA GLY A 144 12.50 10.03 -1.87
C GLY A 144 11.21 10.83 -1.93
N THR A 145 10.70 11.03 -3.13
CA THR A 145 9.42 11.71 -3.33
C THR A 145 8.37 10.67 -3.69
N THR A 146 7.24 10.64 -2.97
CA THR A 146 6.11 9.80 -3.37
C THR A 146 5.57 10.23 -4.73
N LEU A 147 5.20 9.27 -5.55
CA LEU A 147 4.60 9.54 -6.85
C LEU A 147 3.24 10.25 -6.70
N LYS A 148 2.77 10.79 -7.81
CA LYS A 148 1.39 11.28 -8.00
C LYS A 148 0.71 10.44 -9.08
N ASN A 149 -0.62 10.48 -9.15
CA ASN A 149 -1.36 9.79 -10.21
C ASN A 149 -0.84 10.15 -11.62
N SER A 150 -0.57 11.43 -11.86
CA SER A 150 -0.02 11.90 -13.15
C SER A 150 1.38 11.38 -13.47
N SER A 151 2.13 10.89 -12.49
CA SER A 151 3.47 10.34 -12.70
C SER A 151 3.46 9.09 -13.58
N PHE A 152 2.36 8.33 -13.59
CA PHE A 152 2.23 7.09 -14.35
C PHE A 152 2.03 7.29 -15.87
N GLN A 153 1.95 8.55 -16.32
CA GLN A 153 2.02 8.88 -17.75
C GLN A 153 3.44 9.18 -18.23
N ASN A 154 4.40 9.15 -17.31
CA ASN A 154 5.81 9.37 -17.62
C ASN A 154 6.50 8.04 -17.94
N LEU A 155 7.11 7.95 -19.12
CA LEU A 155 7.82 6.74 -19.59
C LEU A 155 8.92 6.31 -18.63
N SER A 156 9.70 7.23 -18.08
CA SER A 156 10.81 6.86 -17.17
C SER A 156 10.29 6.29 -15.84
N VAL A 157 9.16 6.77 -15.34
CA VAL A 157 8.50 6.21 -14.15
C VAL A 157 7.97 4.80 -14.44
N ILE A 158 7.28 4.63 -15.57
CA ILE A 158 6.71 3.34 -16.00
C ILE A 158 7.82 2.28 -16.17
N THR A 159 8.91 2.62 -16.83
CA THR A 159 10.01 1.69 -17.06
C THR A 159 10.74 1.32 -15.77
N SER A 160 10.99 2.30 -14.91
CA SER A 160 11.61 2.06 -13.61
C SER A 160 10.72 1.22 -12.69
N LEU A 161 9.43 1.54 -12.60
CA LEU A 161 8.49 0.79 -11.78
C LEU A 161 8.35 -0.67 -12.25
N ALA A 162 8.28 -0.90 -13.57
CA ALA A 162 8.20 -2.24 -14.12
C ALA A 162 9.40 -3.11 -13.71
N SER A 163 10.62 -2.57 -13.82
CA SER A 163 11.84 -3.26 -13.41
C SER A 163 11.86 -3.48 -11.88
N THR A 164 11.50 -2.47 -11.09
CA THR A 164 11.46 -2.56 -9.63
C THR A 164 10.46 -3.61 -9.17
N LEU A 165 9.26 -3.63 -9.73
CA LEU A 165 8.22 -4.60 -9.36
C LEU A 165 8.62 -6.04 -9.74
N ALA A 166 9.18 -6.24 -10.93
CA ALA A 166 9.66 -7.56 -11.36
C ALA A 166 10.76 -8.09 -10.42
N LYS A 167 11.72 -7.25 -10.06
CA LYS A 167 12.77 -7.58 -9.07
C LYS A 167 12.17 -7.90 -7.70
N PHE A 168 11.20 -7.12 -7.26
CA PHE A 168 10.51 -7.35 -6.00
C PHE A 168 9.79 -8.71 -5.99
N HIS A 169 9.01 -9.04 -7.02
CA HIS A 169 8.32 -10.32 -7.12
C HIS A 169 9.30 -11.50 -7.17
N ARG A 170 10.33 -11.43 -8.00
CA ARG A 170 11.34 -12.49 -8.12
C ARG A 170 12.11 -12.66 -6.81
N LYS A 171 12.74 -11.58 -6.34
CA LYS A 171 13.60 -11.63 -5.16
C LYS A 171 12.82 -11.90 -3.88
N GLY A 172 11.65 -11.27 -3.71
CA GLY A 172 10.74 -11.54 -2.59
C GLY A 172 10.32 -13.01 -2.53
N THR A 173 10.07 -13.64 -3.69
CA THR A 173 9.78 -15.09 -3.77
C THR A 173 10.99 -15.95 -3.41
N GLU A 174 12.20 -15.55 -3.83
CA GLU A 174 13.44 -16.27 -3.53
C GLU A 174 13.79 -16.28 -2.04
N ILE A 175 13.60 -15.15 -1.37
CA ILE A 175 13.97 -14.99 0.04
C ILE A 175 12.87 -15.40 1.02
N SER A 176 11.62 -15.54 0.56
CA SER A 176 10.48 -15.85 1.43
C SER A 176 10.64 -17.22 2.10
N LEU A 177 10.22 -17.30 3.37
CA LEU A 177 10.38 -18.50 4.16
C LEU A 177 9.48 -19.65 3.67
N PRO A 178 9.93 -20.90 3.72
CA PRO A 178 9.17 -22.06 3.22
C PRO A 178 7.80 -22.24 3.88
N GLU A 179 7.68 -21.86 5.16
CA GLU A 179 6.47 -21.96 5.96
C GLU A 179 5.41 -20.91 5.65
N TRP A 180 5.74 -19.87 4.86
CA TRP A 180 4.75 -18.86 4.53
C TRP A 180 3.67 -19.42 3.61
N ASP A 181 2.42 -19.11 3.93
CA ASP A 181 1.25 -19.54 3.16
C ASP A 181 1.30 -18.98 1.74
N ARG A 182 1.36 -19.90 0.76
CA ARG A 182 1.42 -19.60 -0.67
C ARG A 182 0.04 -19.52 -1.34
N THR A 183 -1.03 -19.66 -0.57
CA THR A 183 -2.39 -19.40 -1.08
C THR A 183 -2.50 -17.95 -1.52
N PRO A 184 -3.04 -17.67 -2.70
CA PRO A 184 -3.19 -16.30 -3.17
C PRO A 184 -3.90 -15.40 -2.16
N PHE A 185 -3.25 -14.28 -1.85
CA PHE A 185 -3.67 -13.30 -0.85
C PHE A 185 -5.13 -12.90 -0.98
N VAL A 186 -5.57 -12.61 -2.22
CA VAL A 186 -6.96 -12.22 -2.49
C VAL A 186 -7.97 -13.26 -2.02
N LEU A 187 -7.72 -14.53 -2.29
CA LEU A 187 -8.63 -15.63 -1.90
C LEU A 187 -8.64 -15.85 -0.39
N ARG A 188 -7.44 -15.85 0.21
CA ARG A 188 -7.26 -16.07 1.65
C ARG A 188 -7.94 -14.98 2.48
N HIS A 189 -7.76 -13.71 2.12
CA HIS A 189 -8.29 -12.58 2.87
C HIS A 189 -9.80 -12.45 2.73
N ILE A 190 -10.36 -12.60 1.53
CA ILE A 190 -11.81 -12.56 1.36
C ILE A 190 -12.48 -13.68 2.15
N ASN A 191 -11.93 -14.91 2.12
CA ASN A 191 -12.43 -16.02 2.94
C ASN A 191 -12.37 -15.67 4.44
N LYS A 192 -11.27 -15.12 4.92
CA LYS A 192 -11.10 -14.68 6.33
C LYS A 192 -12.13 -13.61 6.71
N TRP A 193 -12.46 -12.71 5.80
CA TRP A 193 -13.33 -11.56 6.08
C TRP A 193 -14.82 -11.83 5.83
N THR A 194 -15.18 -12.95 5.24
CA THR A 194 -16.58 -13.28 4.92
C THR A 194 -17.50 -13.18 6.14
N GLU A 195 -17.19 -13.86 7.24
CA GLU A 195 -18.00 -13.82 8.46
C GLU A 195 -17.96 -12.45 9.18
N PRO A 196 -16.78 -11.78 9.36
CA PRO A 196 -16.74 -10.41 9.85
C PRO A 196 -17.61 -9.44 9.04
N VAL A 197 -17.56 -9.49 7.72
CA VAL A 197 -18.33 -8.60 6.84
C VAL A 197 -19.85 -8.85 7.01
N GLU A 198 -20.29 -10.11 7.11
CA GLU A 198 -21.69 -10.41 7.40
C GLU A 198 -22.17 -9.76 8.70
N ARG A 199 -21.36 -9.88 9.76
CA ARG A 199 -21.67 -9.28 11.07
C ARG A 199 -21.74 -7.75 10.99
N ILE A 200 -20.82 -7.12 10.25
CA ILE A 200 -20.77 -5.67 10.08
C ILE A 200 -22.00 -5.17 9.32
N ILE A 201 -22.37 -5.82 8.20
CA ILE A 201 -23.57 -5.48 7.43
C ILE A 201 -24.81 -5.53 8.31
N LYS A 202 -24.99 -6.62 9.07
CA LYS A 202 -26.13 -6.78 9.99
C LYS A 202 -26.10 -5.78 11.14
N LYS A 203 -24.96 -5.58 11.79
CA LYS A 203 -24.78 -4.68 12.94
C LYS A 203 -25.15 -3.24 12.61
N HIS A 204 -24.75 -2.77 11.44
CA HIS A 204 -24.91 -1.39 11.00
C HIS A 204 -26.05 -1.20 9.99
N ASN A 205 -26.80 -2.25 9.67
CA ASN A 205 -27.87 -2.23 8.67
C ASN A 205 -27.43 -1.59 7.35
N LEU A 206 -26.26 -2.01 6.85
CA LEU A 206 -25.69 -1.47 5.62
C LEU A 206 -26.48 -1.94 4.40
N ASP A 207 -26.59 -1.08 3.37
CA ASP A 207 -27.24 -1.39 2.11
C ASP A 207 -26.35 -2.27 1.21
N PHE A 208 -26.11 -3.50 1.69
CA PHE A 208 -25.41 -4.57 0.96
C PHE A 208 -26.17 -5.90 1.18
N ASP A 209 -26.46 -6.60 0.11
CA ASP A 209 -26.95 -7.98 0.20
C ASP A 209 -25.75 -8.93 0.36
N PHE A 210 -25.62 -9.51 1.54
CA PHE A 210 -24.51 -10.43 1.85
C PHE A 210 -24.52 -11.68 0.95
N ASN A 211 -25.69 -12.21 0.58
CA ASN A 211 -25.78 -13.37 -0.31
C ASN A 211 -25.30 -13.01 -1.73
N GLU A 212 -25.61 -11.79 -2.19
CA GLU A 212 -25.11 -11.28 -3.47
C GLU A 212 -23.57 -11.13 -3.43
N LEU A 213 -23.01 -10.63 -2.31
CA LEU A 213 -21.56 -10.54 -2.14
C LEU A 213 -20.87 -11.90 -2.17
N GLN A 214 -21.41 -12.89 -1.46
CA GLN A 214 -20.89 -14.25 -1.48
C GLN A 214 -20.98 -14.85 -2.90
N SER A 215 -22.10 -14.72 -3.57
CA SER A 215 -22.29 -15.21 -4.94
C SER A 215 -21.32 -14.54 -5.91
N SER A 216 -21.06 -13.25 -5.74
CA SER A 216 -20.06 -12.48 -6.51
C SER A 216 -18.65 -13.02 -6.31
N PHE A 217 -18.29 -13.38 -5.09
CA PHE A 217 -16.98 -13.96 -4.81
C PHE A 217 -16.82 -15.37 -5.40
N GLU A 218 -17.85 -16.22 -5.28
CA GLU A 218 -17.84 -17.55 -5.90
C GLU A 218 -17.74 -17.46 -7.44
N LEU A 219 -18.46 -16.51 -8.04
CA LEU A 219 -18.37 -16.25 -9.47
C LEU A 219 -16.97 -15.80 -9.87
N TYR A 220 -16.36 -14.88 -9.13
CA TYR A 220 -14.96 -14.48 -9.37
C TYR A 220 -14.01 -15.68 -9.31
N LYS A 221 -14.14 -16.55 -8.29
CA LYS A 221 -13.31 -17.77 -8.19
C LYS A 221 -13.48 -18.68 -9.40
N THR A 222 -14.72 -18.82 -9.86
CA THR A 222 -15.03 -19.64 -11.04
C THR A 222 -14.40 -19.07 -12.30
N LEU A 223 -14.55 -17.76 -12.54
CA LEU A 223 -13.93 -17.07 -13.69
C LEU A 223 -12.42 -17.16 -13.65
N LEU A 224 -11.82 -16.90 -12.49
CA LEU A 224 -10.37 -16.98 -12.29
C LEU A 224 -9.85 -18.39 -12.57
N ASN A 225 -10.48 -19.42 -12.01
CA ASN A 225 -10.09 -20.81 -12.23
C ASN A 225 -10.21 -21.24 -13.70
N ASN A 226 -11.25 -20.79 -14.39
CA ASN A 226 -11.41 -21.06 -15.82
C ASN A 226 -10.32 -20.34 -16.63
N HIS A 227 -10.04 -19.08 -16.30
CA HIS A 227 -9.00 -18.31 -16.95
C HIS A 227 -7.61 -18.95 -16.77
N ILE A 228 -7.26 -19.37 -15.56
CA ILE A 228 -5.99 -20.06 -15.27
C ILE A 228 -5.85 -21.37 -16.05
N LYS A 229 -6.95 -22.11 -16.24
CA LYS A 229 -6.93 -23.38 -17.00
C LYS A 229 -6.77 -23.17 -18.51
N THR A 230 -7.23 -22.04 -19.03
CA THR A 230 -7.27 -21.77 -20.48
C THR A 230 -6.17 -20.83 -20.97
N SER A 231 -5.47 -20.14 -20.05
CA SER A 231 -4.42 -19.17 -20.36
C SER A 231 -3.11 -19.51 -19.66
N ASN A 232 -2.02 -19.55 -20.44
CA ASN A 232 -0.65 -19.73 -19.93
C ASN A 232 0.03 -18.39 -19.58
N SER A 233 -0.74 -17.33 -19.41
CA SER A 233 -0.22 -16.02 -19.09
C SER A 233 0.58 -16.02 -17.80
N VAL A 234 1.74 -15.37 -17.80
CA VAL A 234 2.56 -15.14 -16.60
C VAL A 234 1.77 -14.36 -15.53
N ALA A 235 0.75 -13.58 -15.91
CA ALA A 235 -0.15 -12.89 -14.97
C ALA A 235 -0.80 -13.84 -13.95
N ASN A 236 -0.97 -15.12 -14.31
CA ASN A 236 -1.54 -16.18 -13.48
C ASN A 236 -0.53 -16.83 -12.52
N SER A 237 0.74 -16.45 -12.58
CA SER A 237 1.77 -16.96 -11.66
C SER A 237 1.56 -16.41 -10.26
N VAL A 238 1.71 -17.29 -9.25
CA VAL A 238 1.64 -16.91 -7.84
C VAL A 238 3.06 -16.68 -7.34
N LEU A 239 3.39 -15.43 -7.05
CA LEU A 239 4.66 -14.98 -6.50
C LEU A 239 4.44 -14.14 -5.25
N PHE A 240 5.53 -13.76 -4.58
CA PHE A 240 5.47 -12.81 -3.49
C PHE A 240 5.19 -11.41 -4.06
N CYS A 241 4.02 -10.84 -3.72
CA CYS A 241 3.48 -9.59 -4.25
C CYS A 241 3.40 -8.51 -3.17
N HIS A 242 3.31 -7.25 -3.60
CA HIS A 242 3.12 -6.10 -2.73
C HIS A 242 1.68 -6.02 -2.18
N ASN A 243 0.70 -6.32 -3.02
CA ASN A 243 -0.75 -6.33 -2.76
C ASN A 243 -1.40 -4.98 -2.41
N ASP A 244 -0.63 -3.92 -2.32
CA ASP A 244 -1.13 -2.54 -2.15
C ASP A 244 -0.34 -1.54 -2.98
N LEU A 245 -0.13 -1.86 -4.25
CA LEU A 245 0.69 -1.05 -5.13
C LEU A 245 -0.09 0.17 -5.64
N PHE A 246 0.23 1.35 -5.07
CA PHE A 246 -0.31 2.62 -5.53
C PHE A 246 0.70 3.77 -5.34
N TYR A 247 0.41 4.94 -5.90
CA TYR A 247 1.40 6.02 -6.01
C TYR A 247 2.05 6.47 -4.70
N LYS A 248 1.33 6.42 -3.55
CA LYS A 248 1.91 6.81 -2.25
C LYS A 248 2.86 5.76 -1.67
N ASN A 249 2.79 4.52 -2.15
CA ASN A 249 3.66 3.42 -1.73
C ASN A 249 4.87 3.23 -2.66
N ILE A 250 5.09 4.19 -3.57
CA ILE A 250 6.21 4.20 -4.50
C ILE A 250 6.98 5.50 -4.31
N LEU A 251 8.25 5.39 -3.94
CA LEU A 251 9.19 6.51 -3.87
C LEU A 251 9.94 6.63 -5.20
N GLN A 252 10.10 7.87 -5.66
CA GLN A 252 10.93 8.21 -6.81
C GLN A 252 12.25 8.82 -6.36
N PHE A 253 13.33 8.36 -6.98
CA PHE A 253 14.70 8.88 -6.89
C PHE A 253 15.19 9.30 -8.26
N GLN A 254 16.38 9.90 -8.32
CA GLN A 254 17.05 10.16 -9.60
C GLN A 254 17.35 8.88 -10.38
N GLN A 255 17.60 7.77 -9.67
CA GLN A 255 18.07 6.50 -10.24
C GLN A 255 16.96 5.46 -10.41
N GLY A 256 15.71 5.76 -10.07
CA GLY A 256 14.65 4.81 -10.19
C GLY A 256 13.50 4.96 -9.18
N THR A 257 12.81 3.86 -8.94
CA THR A 257 11.72 3.76 -7.97
C THR A 257 12.03 2.77 -6.86
N PHE A 258 11.37 2.92 -5.71
CA PHE A 258 11.51 2.05 -4.55
C PHE A 258 10.14 1.83 -3.91
N LEU A 259 9.86 0.62 -3.45
CA LEU A 259 8.59 0.25 -2.84
C LEU A 259 8.66 0.39 -1.32
N ILE A 260 7.57 0.85 -0.73
CA ILE A 260 7.38 0.99 0.71
C ILE A 260 5.99 0.52 1.12
N ASP A 261 5.80 0.28 2.41
CA ASP A 261 4.51 -0.07 3.01
C ASP A 261 4.02 -1.48 2.64
N PHE A 262 4.65 -2.48 3.23
CA PHE A 262 4.45 -3.91 2.93
C PHE A 262 3.40 -4.59 3.82
N ASP A 263 2.50 -3.83 4.42
CA ASP A 263 1.50 -4.35 5.38
C ASP A 263 0.55 -5.42 4.77
N TYR A 264 0.42 -5.42 3.43
CA TYR A 264 -0.38 -6.40 2.68
C TYR A 264 0.47 -7.40 1.87
N SER A 265 1.81 -7.31 1.98
CA SER A 265 2.67 -8.15 1.14
C SER A 265 2.55 -9.64 1.48
N GLY A 266 2.57 -10.45 0.44
CA GLY A 266 2.43 -11.89 0.52
C GLY A 266 2.14 -12.52 -0.83
N TYR A 267 2.04 -13.85 -0.87
CA TYR A 267 1.81 -14.57 -2.12
C TYR A 267 0.47 -14.21 -2.76
N ASN A 268 0.50 -13.85 -4.05
CA ASN A 268 -0.69 -13.57 -4.85
C ASN A 268 -0.38 -13.74 -6.34
N TYR A 269 -1.39 -13.64 -7.18
CA TYR A 269 -1.20 -13.57 -8.62
C TYR A 269 -0.51 -12.27 -9.01
N VAL A 270 0.54 -12.35 -9.83
CA VAL A 270 1.25 -11.13 -10.26
C VAL A 270 0.38 -10.21 -11.10
N GLY A 271 -0.57 -10.77 -11.85
CA GLY A 271 -1.57 -10.00 -12.60
C GLY A 271 -2.50 -9.19 -11.68
N TRP A 272 -2.79 -9.70 -10.47
CA TRP A 272 -3.56 -8.96 -9.48
C TRP A 272 -2.80 -7.71 -9.00
N ASP A 273 -1.50 -7.82 -8.72
CA ASP A 273 -0.68 -6.69 -8.25
C ASP A 273 -0.54 -5.60 -9.33
N VAL A 274 -0.34 -6.02 -10.59
CA VAL A 274 -0.32 -5.09 -11.74
C VAL A 274 -1.70 -4.47 -11.98
N SER A 275 -2.79 -5.22 -11.85
CA SER A 275 -4.16 -4.68 -11.95
C SER A 275 -4.45 -3.67 -10.84
N CYS A 276 -3.99 -3.95 -9.61
CA CYS A 276 -4.13 -3.04 -8.46
C CYS A 276 -3.45 -1.69 -8.76
N PHE A 277 -2.23 -1.72 -9.28
CA PHE A 277 -1.50 -0.53 -9.71
C PHE A 277 -2.27 0.27 -10.78
N ILE A 278 -2.74 -0.39 -11.85
CA ILE A 278 -3.46 0.28 -12.94
C ILE A 278 -4.77 0.89 -12.45
N ILE A 279 -5.55 0.16 -11.64
CA ILE A 279 -6.80 0.65 -11.07
C ILE A 279 -6.55 1.85 -10.14
N LYS A 280 -5.59 1.73 -9.23
CA LYS A 280 -5.30 2.80 -8.26
C LYS A 280 -4.65 4.03 -8.88
N ALA A 281 -4.08 3.92 -10.08
CA ALA A 281 -3.59 5.09 -10.82
C ALA A 281 -4.71 6.11 -11.13
N HIS A 282 -5.95 5.65 -11.29
CA HIS A 282 -7.09 6.53 -11.58
C HIS A 282 -7.75 7.11 -10.33
N LEU A 283 -7.49 6.54 -9.15
CA LEU A 283 -8.19 6.90 -7.93
C LEU A 283 -7.54 8.13 -7.31
N ASP A 284 -8.32 9.20 -7.20
CA ASP A 284 -7.92 10.37 -6.44
C ASP A 284 -8.43 10.26 -5.00
N TYR A 285 -7.51 10.18 -4.05
CA TYR A 285 -7.83 10.06 -2.62
C TYR A 285 -7.77 11.40 -1.87
N ASN A 286 -7.55 12.53 -2.57
CA ASN A 286 -6.97 13.63 -1.84
C ASN A 286 -7.79 14.90 -1.73
N GLU A 287 -8.73 15.24 -2.62
CA GLU A 287 -8.90 16.69 -2.69
C GLU A 287 -10.27 17.21 -3.08
N THR A 288 -11.24 16.37 -3.36
CA THR A 288 -12.60 16.81 -3.64
C THR A 288 -13.59 16.23 -2.66
N GLU A 289 -14.75 16.85 -2.52
CA GLU A 289 -15.85 16.35 -1.69
C GLU A 289 -16.34 14.95 -2.09
N GLN A 290 -15.81 14.41 -3.20
CA GLN A 290 -16.03 13.03 -3.65
C GLN A 290 -14.73 12.23 -3.46
N TYR A 291 -14.62 11.55 -2.34
CA TYR A 291 -13.43 10.83 -1.86
C TYR A 291 -12.87 9.75 -2.78
N TYR A 292 -13.59 9.31 -3.80
CA TYR A 292 -13.18 8.22 -4.71
C TYR A 292 -13.50 8.56 -6.15
N PHE A 293 -12.97 9.68 -6.59
CA PHE A 293 -13.15 10.11 -7.96
C PHE A 293 -12.24 9.29 -8.88
N CYS A 294 -12.87 8.58 -9.84
CA CYS A 294 -12.13 7.92 -10.91
C CYS A 294 -11.83 8.96 -12.01
N ASN A 295 -10.64 9.50 -12.00
CA ASN A 295 -10.20 10.45 -13.00
C ASN A 295 -9.57 9.75 -14.21
N LYS A 296 -10.33 9.62 -15.28
CA LYS A 296 -9.85 8.99 -16.53
C LYS A 296 -8.68 9.73 -17.19
N SER A 297 -8.41 10.99 -16.83
CA SER A 297 -7.23 11.69 -17.32
C SER A 297 -5.91 11.10 -16.81
N TYR A 298 -5.96 10.29 -15.76
CA TYR A 298 -4.82 9.55 -15.21
C TYR A 298 -4.72 8.11 -15.75
N ASP A 299 -5.55 7.74 -16.73
CA ASP A 299 -5.43 6.45 -17.40
C ASP A 299 -4.01 6.28 -17.96
N ILE A 300 -3.42 5.14 -17.68
CA ILE A 300 -2.14 4.78 -18.26
C ILE A 300 -2.40 4.37 -19.71
N PRO A 301 -1.87 5.10 -20.71
CA PRO A 301 -2.08 4.79 -22.11
C PRO A 301 -1.68 3.35 -22.46
N TYR A 302 -2.41 2.72 -23.38
CA TYR A 302 -2.21 1.32 -23.73
C TYR A 302 -0.75 1.00 -24.16
N ASN A 303 -0.13 1.88 -24.93
CA ASN A 303 1.27 1.75 -25.31
C ASN A 303 2.23 1.75 -24.10
N LEU A 304 1.95 2.57 -23.07
CA LEU A 304 2.73 2.54 -21.83
C LEU A 304 2.47 1.28 -21.01
N ARG A 305 1.25 0.73 -21.02
CA ARG A 305 0.96 -0.58 -20.43
C ARG A 305 1.74 -1.70 -21.14
N CYS A 306 1.81 -1.67 -22.46
CA CYS A 306 2.62 -2.62 -23.23
C CYS A 306 4.12 -2.52 -22.87
N ILE A 307 4.65 -1.30 -22.75
CA ILE A 307 6.05 -1.07 -22.35
C ILE A 307 6.29 -1.56 -20.91
N PHE A 308 5.37 -1.24 -19.99
CA PHE A 308 5.45 -1.73 -18.61
C PHE A 308 5.54 -3.26 -18.55
N VAL A 309 4.59 -3.96 -19.20
CA VAL A 309 4.53 -5.43 -19.19
C VAL A 309 5.74 -6.03 -19.90
N SER A 310 6.20 -5.44 -21.00
CA SER A 310 7.40 -5.88 -21.72
C SER A 310 8.64 -5.87 -20.82
N ILE A 311 8.90 -4.76 -20.13
CA ILE A 311 10.02 -4.63 -19.20
C ILE A 311 9.84 -5.57 -18.00
N TYR A 312 8.64 -5.59 -17.42
CA TYR A 312 8.31 -6.47 -16.31
C TYR A 312 8.59 -7.95 -16.64
N LEU A 313 8.11 -8.43 -17.79
CA LEU A 313 8.35 -9.80 -18.25
C LEU A 313 9.83 -10.05 -18.56
N SER A 314 10.51 -9.08 -19.16
CA SER A 314 11.94 -9.20 -19.46
C SER A 314 12.77 -9.41 -18.20
N GLU A 315 12.54 -8.60 -17.18
CA GLU A 315 13.23 -8.69 -15.88
C GLU A 315 12.83 -9.94 -15.09
N LEU A 316 11.54 -10.29 -15.07
CA LEU A 316 11.05 -11.43 -14.32
C LEU A 316 11.57 -12.74 -14.89
N LEU A 317 11.56 -12.89 -16.22
CA LEU A 317 11.91 -14.11 -16.93
C LEU A 317 13.39 -14.16 -17.36
N ASN A 318 14.14 -13.09 -17.08
CA ASN A 318 15.53 -12.92 -17.51
C ASN A 318 15.72 -13.21 -19.02
N LYS A 319 14.84 -12.66 -19.85
CA LYS A 319 14.88 -12.77 -21.31
C LYS A 319 14.34 -11.49 -21.94
N ASN A 320 14.80 -11.15 -23.15
CA ASN A 320 14.23 -10.00 -23.85
C ASN A 320 12.80 -10.31 -24.33
N VAL A 321 11.84 -9.45 -23.95
CA VAL A 321 10.44 -9.49 -24.39
C VAL A 321 10.09 -8.13 -24.97
N LEU A 322 9.65 -8.10 -26.23
CA LEU A 322 9.27 -6.84 -26.90
C LEU A 322 7.81 -6.45 -26.60
N PRO A 323 7.47 -5.15 -26.59
CA PRO A 323 6.09 -4.70 -26.34
C PRO A 323 5.03 -5.24 -27.29
N SER A 324 5.44 -5.66 -28.51
CA SER A 324 4.58 -6.23 -29.54
C SER A 324 4.41 -7.76 -29.46
N GLU A 325 5.09 -8.43 -28.54
CA GLU A 325 5.00 -9.89 -28.40
C GLU A 325 3.65 -10.35 -27.85
N ASN A 326 3.22 -11.54 -28.26
CA ASN A 326 1.97 -12.14 -27.81
C ASN A 326 1.93 -12.31 -26.28
N ALA A 327 3.06 -12.60 -25.64
CA ALA A 327 3.14 -12.70 -24.18
C ALA A 327 2.73 -11.40 -23.44
N VAL A 328 3.02 -10.23 -24.03
CA VAL A 328 2.58 -8.93 -23.49
C VAL A 328 1.07 -8.77 -23.64
N LYS A 329 0.53 -9.12 -24.81
CA LYS A 329 -0.92 -9.09 -25.04
C LYS A 329 -1.66 -10.04 -24.10
N GLU A 330 -1.23 -11.30 -24.00
CA GLU A 330 -1.83 -12.31 -23.10
C GLU A 330 -1.78 -11.87 -21.64
N PHE A 331 -0.69 -11.22 -21.23
CA PHE A 331 -0.60 -10.65 -19.87
C PHE A 331 -1.63 -9.56 -19.65
N LEU A 332 -1.74 -8.59 -20.56
CA LEU A 332 -2.69 -7.50 -20.49
C LEU A 332 -4.14 -7.99 -20.54
N ASP A 333 -4.47 -8.94 -21.41
CA ASP A 333 -5.79 -9.56 -21.50
C ASP A 333 -6.17 -10.25 -20.16
N SER A 334 -5.21 -10.88 -19.50
CA SER A 334 -5.42 -11.55 -18.20
C SER A 334 -5.76 -10.56 -17.07
N LEU A 335 -5.34 -9.28 -17.20
CA LEU A 335 -5.64 -8.27 -16.19
C LEU A 335 -7.14 -8.00 -16.03
N GLU A 336 -7.96 -8.29 -17.02
CA GLU A 336 -9.42 -8.14 -16.92
C GLU A 336 -9.99 -9.04 -15.82
N THR A 337 -9.57 -10.30 -15.78
CA THR A 337 -9.98 -11.24 -14.72
C THR A 337 -9.38 -10.85 -13.36
N HIS A 338 -8.10 -10.47 -13.31
CA HIS A 338 -7.46 -10.07 -12.06
C HIS A 338 -8.03 -8.77 -11.49
N SER A 339 -8.48 -7.84 -12.33
CA SER A 339 -9.15 -6.60 -11.88
C SER A 339 -10.45 -6.86 -11.13
N LEU A 340 -11.22 -7.90 -11.49
CA LEU A 340 -12.37 -8.31 -10.68
C LEU A 340 -11.97 -8.64 -9.25
N GLY A 341 -10.84 -9.39 -9.09
CA GLY A 341 -10.29 -9.73 -7.78
C GLY A 341 -9.85 -8.50 -6.98
N VAL A 342 -9.29 -7.49 -7.65
CA VAL A 342 -8.91 -6.21 -7.01
C VAL A 342 -10.15 -5.51 -6.47
N HIS A 343 -11.20 -5.39 -7.28
CA HIS A 343 -12.40 -4.67 -6.87
C HIS A 343 -13.15 -5.38 -5.75
N ILE A 344 -13.31 -6.71 -5.83
CA ILE A 344 -14.01 -7.45 -4.77
C ILE A 344 -13.22 -7.44 -3.46
N PHE A 345 -11.88 -7.53 -3.51
CA PHE A 345 -11.03 -7.43 -2.33
C PHE A 345 -11.17 -6.07 -1.63
N TRP A 346 -11.04 -4.97 -2.37
CA TRP A 346 -11.12 -3.64 -1.77
C TRP A 346 -12.53 -3.26 -1.32
N MET A 347 -13.56 -3.88 -1.90
CA MET A 347 -14.92 -3.78 -1.38
C MET A 347 -15.04 -4.45 0.00
N TYR A 348 -14.56 -5.70 0.16
CA TYR A 348 -14.54 -6.37 1.46
C TYR A 348 -13.70 -5.59 2.48
N TRP A 349 -12.54 -5.10 2.07
CA TRP A 349 -11.69 -4.26 2.92
C TRP A 349 -12.41 -3.00 3.39
N GLY A 350 -13.13 -2.31 2.50
CA GLY A 350 -13.92 -1.13 2.86
C GLY A 350 -14.98 -1.44 3.91
N LEU A 351 -15.69 -2.57 3.77
CA LEU A 351 -16.67 -3.02 4.76
C LEU A 351 -16.02 -3.35 6.11
N ILE A 352 -14.85 -4.00 6.11
CA ILE A 352 -14.07 -4.22 7.34
C ILE A 352 -13.67 -2.89 7.97
N MET A 353 -13.14 -1.94 7.18
CA MET A 353 -12.69 -0.64 7.68
C MET A 353 -13.83 0.23 8.19
N PHE A 354 -15.07 -0.02 7.78
CA PHE A 354 -16.23 0.70 8.27
C PHE A 354 -16.46 0.52 9.78
N ASP A 355 -16.13 -0.64 10.33
CA ASP A 355 -16.26 -0.94 11.77
C ASP A 355 -15.02 -0.51 12.60
N LYS A 356 -13.98 0.04 11.94
CA LYS A 356 -12.76 0.51 12.60
C LYS A 356 -13.03 1.81 13.36
N PRO A 357 -12.58 1.93 14.63
CA PRO A 357 -12.70 3.19 15.37
C PRO A 357 -11.94 4.33 14.67
N ASN A 358 -12.57 5.49 14.52
CA ASN A 358 -11.95 6.68 13.94
C ASN A 358 -10.69 7.13 14.71
N SER A 359 -10.65 6.92 16.02
CA SER A 359 -9.48 7.20 16.87
C SER A 359 -8.21 6.42 16.50
N GLU A 360 -8.34 5.41 15.68
CA GLU A 360 -7.20 4.63 15.14
C GLU A 360 -6.78 5.04 13.73
N SER A 361 -7.24 6.18 13.23
CA SER A 361 -6.88 6.75 11.93
C SER A 361 -6.42 8.20 12.08
N SER A 362 -5.43 8.62 11.29
CA SER A 362 -4.96 10.00 11.24
C SER A 362 -5.72 10.87 10.21
N MET A 363 -6.71 10.30 9.54
CA MET A 363 -7.58 11.00 8.60
C MET A 363 -8.98 10.40 8.58
N TYR A 364 -9.96 11.21 8.19
CA TYR A 364 -11.28 10.70 7.87
C TYR A 364 -11.24 9.91 6.57
N PHE A 365 -11.90 8.76 6.55
CA PHE A 365 -12.00 7.89 5.40
C PHE A 365 -13.41 7.30 5.33
N ASP A 366 -14.15 7.62 4.27
CA ASP A 366 -15.47 7.04 4.04
C ASP A 366 -15.36 5.62 3.49
N ALA A 367 -15.22 4.68 4.42
CA ALA A 367 -15.03 3.27 4.10
C ALA A 367 -16.27 2.65 3.42
N TYR A 368 -17.48 3.16 3.72
CA TYR A 368 -18.72 2.70 3.12
C TYR A 368 -18.83 3.09 1.66
N GLU A 369 -18.62 4.35 1.34
CA GLU A 369 -18.63 4.81 -0.06
C GLU A 369 -17.49 4.19 -0.86
N TYR A 370 -16.34 3.94 -0.23
CA TYR A 370 -15.24 3.18 -0.86
C TYR A 370 -15.66 1.75 -1.22
N ALA A 371 -16.33 1.04 -0.31
CA ALA A 371 -16.84 -0.31 -0.57
C ALA A 371 -17.86 -0.30 -1.72
N LYS A 372 -18.81 0.65 -1.72
CA LYS A 372 -19.81 0.82 -2.79
C LYS A 372 -19.17 1.11 -4.14
N PHE A 373 -18.19 2.00 -4.17
CA PHE A 373 -17.43 2.31 -5.37
C PHE A 373 -16.84 1.04 -5.99
N HIS A 374 -16.09 0.26 -5.22
CA HIS A 374 -15.46 -0.96 -5.71
C HIS A 374 -16.48 -2.01 -6.13
N TYR A 375 -17.59 -2.16 -5.39
CA TYR A 375 -18.65 -3.10 -5.77
C TYR A 375 -19.34 -2.74 -7.07
N ASN A 376 -19.62 -1.47 -7.29
CA ASN A 376 -20.22 -0.99 -8.54
C ASN A 376 -19.28 -1.21 -9.75
N TYR A 377 -17.97 -0.99 -9.56
CA TYR A 377 -16.99 -1.29 -10.60
C TYR A 377 -16.89 -2.78 -10.89
N PHE A 378 -16.86 -3.63 -9.86
CA PHE A 378 -16.92 -5.09 -10.02
C PHE A 378 -18.10 -5.50 -10.88
N LYS A 379 -19.33 -5.07 -10.55
CA LYS A 379 -20.53 -5.38 -11.32
C LYS A 379 -20.46 -4.87 -12.76
N SER A 380 -19.96 -3.67 -12.96
CA SER A 380 -19.80 -3.08 -14.29
C SER A 380 -18.82 -3.85 -15.17
N GLN A 381 -17.70 -4.32 -14.62
CA GLN A 381 -16.71 -5.12 -15.35
C GLN A 381 -17.23 -6.53 -15.63
N LEU A 382 -17.92 -7.14 -14.66
CA LEU A 382 -18.52 -8.45 -14.84
C LEU A 382 -19.50 -8.48 -16.02
N ASN A 383 -20.34 -7.44 -16.15
CA ASN A 383 -21.27 -7.31 -17.27
C ASN A 383 -20.56 -7.24 -18.63
N LYS A 384 -19.36 -6.65 -18.71
CA LYS A 384 -18.58 -6.60 -19.95
C LYS A 384 -17.99 -7.95 -20.36
N LEU A 385 -17.66 -8.81 -19.37
CA LEU A 385 -17.11 -10.14 -19.63
C LEU A 385 -18.21 -11.17 -19.99
N SER A 386 -19.48 -10.83 -19.75
CA SER A 386 -20.64 -11.70 -20.04
C SER A 386 -21.22 -11.45 -21.43
N HIS A 387 -20.73 -10.48 -22.17
CA HIS A 387 -21.10 -10.11 -23.54
C HIS A 387 -19.89 -10.23 -24.46
#